data_23e1214d3f181161231f80da4f894a55
#
_entry.id   23e1214d3f181161231f80da4f894a55
#
_cell.length_a   1.000
_cell.length_b   1.000
_cell.length_c   1.000
_cell.angle_alpha   90.00
_cell.angle_beta   90.00
_cell.angle_gamma   90.00
#
_symmetry.space_group_name_H-M   'P 1'
#
loop_
_entity.id
_entity.type
_entity.pdbx_description
1 polymer ?
#
loop_
_entity_poly.entity_id
_entity_poly.type
_entity_poly.pdbx_seq_one_letter_code
_entity_poly.pdbx_strand_id
1 'polypeptide(L)'
;MPSPNTIRSSWPPRTKKKTAFIRPHGLYCYKVMSFGLKNVGATYQRLMTKISRPLVGRIVEVYIDDIVVKSKTREDHTHHLQEVFHLLKRYGMKLNPSKCAFGVSVGKFLGFMVTQRGIEVSLDQIKAVMEAPAPRNKKELQRLTGKLVALDAS
;
A
#
# COMPACT_ATOMS: atom_id res chain seq x y z
N MET A 1 -11.30 15.26 0.71
CA MET A 1 -12.17 14.32 1.43
C MET A 1 -11.32 13.12 1.83
N PRO A 2 -11.41 12.61 3.06
CA PRO A 2 -10.61 11.47 3.47
C PRO A 2 -11.01 10.22 2.66
N SER A 3 -10.01 9.49 2.18
CA SER A 3 -10.22 8.22 1.46
C SER A 3 -11.03 7.25 2.34
N PRO A 4 -12.06 6.57 1.81
CA PRO A 4 -12.90 5.66 2.59
C PRO A 4 -12.20 4.39 3.08
N ASN A 5 -10.94 4.18 2.76
CA ASN A 5 -10.17 2.97 3.10
C ASN A 5 -9.43 3.04 4.43
N THR A 6 -9.64 4.08 5.23
CA THR A 6 -8.97 4.18 6.53
C THR A 6 -9.59 3.18 7.48
N ILE A 7 -8.83 2.18 7.93
CA ILE A 7 -9.23 1.27 8.99
C ILE A 7 -9.61 2.11 10.21
N ARG A 8 -10.88 2.13 10.55
CA ARG A 8 -11.40 2.83 11.71
C ARG A 8 -11.23 2.00 12.97
N SER A 9 -10.01 1.58 13.27
CA SER A 9 -9.72 1.08 14.60
C SER A 9 -9.76 2.24 15.57
N SER A 10 -10.64 2.19 16.59
CA SER A 10 -10.69 3.24 17.60
C SER A 10 -9.39 3.22 18.41
N TRP A 11 -8.81 4.39 18.62
CA TRP A 11 -7.59 4.51 19.40
C TRP A 11 -7.83 4.27 20.89
N PRO A 12 -6.86 3.65 21.58
CA PRO A 12 -6.88 3.55 23.04
C PRO A 12 -6.96 4.95 23.66
N PRO A 13 -7.56 5.10 24.84
CA PRO A 13 -7.73 6.40 25.51
C PRO A 13 -6.44 7.22 25.64
N ARG A 14 -5.31 6.54 25.90
CA ARG A 14 -3.99 7.19 26.03
C ARG A 14 -3.52 7.83 24.71
N THR A 15 -3.85 7.26 23.58
CA THR A 15 -3.49 7.78 22.26
C THR A 15 -4.37 8.94 21.86
N LYS A 16 -5.66 8.92 22.24
CA LYS A 16 -6.59 10.04 22.01
C LYS A 16 -6.08 11.34 22.65
N LYS A 17 -5.53 11.27 23.87
CA LYS A 17 -4.96 12.43 24.56
C LYS A 17 -3.80 13.06 23.79
N LYS A 18 -2.95 12.24 23.11
CA LYS A 18 -1.80 12.71 22.34
C LYS A 18 -2.18 13.39 21.03
N THR A 19 -3.40 13.22 20.56
CA THR A 19 -3.95 13.82 19.34
C THR A 19 -5.02 14.85 19.64
N ALA A 20 -5.07 15.34 20.88
CA ALA A 20 -6.00 16.38 21.28
C ALA A 20 -5.55 17.74 20.73
N PHE A 21 -6.52 18.54 20.33
CA PHE A 21 -6.33 19.91 19.86
C PHE A 21 -7.47 20.81 20.35
N ILE A 22 -7.16 22.09 20.51
CA ILE A 22 -8.10 23.08 21.00
C ILE A 22 -8.79 23.77 19.81
N ARG A 23 -10.08 23.97 19.93
CA ARG A 23 -10.91 24.81 19.05
C ARG A 23 -11.67 25.84 19.90
N PRO A 24 -12.23 26.91 19.28
CA PRO A 24 -13.00 27.92 20.04
C PRO A 24 -14.12 27.33 20.88
N HIS A 25 -14.68 26.20 20.48
CA HIS A 25 -15.79 25.54 21.16
C HIS A 25 -15.36 24.38 22.09
N GLY A 26 -14.05 24.22 22.37
CA GLY A 26 -13.57 23.22 23.33
C GLY A 26 -12.40 22.36 22.85
N LEU A 27 -12.12 21.33 23.63
CA LEU A 27 -11.07 20.36 23.40
C LEU A 27 -11.61 19.18 22.57
N TYR A 28 -10.94 18.90 21.47
CA TYR A 28 -11.28 17.81 20.56
C TYR A 28 -10.14 16.81 20.45
N CYS A 29 -10.45 15.58 20.11
CA CYS A 29 -9.44 14.55 19.79
C CYS A 29 -9.92 13.67 18.64
N TYR A 30 -8.98 13.11 17.90
CA TYR A 30 -9.30 12.11 16.89
C TYR A 30 -9.69 10.78 17.54
N LYS A 31 -10.80 10.20 17.14
CA LYS A 31 -11.22 8.85 17.57
C LYS A 31 -10.47 7.73 16.83
N VAL A 32 -9.94 8.05 15.65
CA VAL A 32 -9.24 7.13 14.75
C VAL A 32 -7.93 7.77 14.28
N MET A 33 -7.06 7.00 13.70
CA MET A 33 -5.79 7.49 13.15
C MET A 33 -6.07 8.48 12.01
N SER A 34 -5.63 9.73 12.18
CA SER A 34 -5.76 10.79 11.18
C SER A 34 -4.58 10.79 10.22
N PHE A 35 -4.82 11.25 9.00
CA PHE A 35 -3.72 11.52 8.05
C PHE A 35 -2.82 12.66 8.58
N GLY A 36 -1.58 12.69 8.10
CA GLY A 36 -0.60 13.72 8.46
C GLY A 36 0.24 13.43 9.72
N LEU A 37 -0.03 12.34 10.43
CA LEU A 37 0.85 11.92 11.52
C LEU A 37 2.12 11.27 10.96
N LYS A 38 3.29 11.62 11.51
CA LYS A 38 4.61 11.14 11.05
C LYS A 38 4.70 9.60 10.96
N ASN A 39 4.01 8.88 11.83
CA ASN A 39 4.09 7.42 11.95
C ASN A 39 2.90 6.68 11.34
N VAL A 40 2.02 7.35 10.57
CA VAL A 40 0.81 6.73 9.99
C VAL A 40 1.17 5.54 9.12
N GLY A 41 2.06 5.72 8.14
CA GLY A 41 2.44 4.66 7.21
C GLY A 41 3.01 3.43 7.92
N ALA A 42 3.96 3.63 8.82
CA ALA A 42 4.57 2.53 9.56
C ALA A 42 3.56 1.80 10.49
N THR A 43 2.64 2.54 11.10
CA THR A 43 1.61 1.95 11.96
C THR A 43 0.62 1.15 11.14
N TYR A 44 0.22 1.68 9.99
CA TYR A 44 -0.67 1.02 9.06
C TYR A 44 -0.04 -0.24 8.48
N GLN A 45 1.22 -0.17 8.03
CA GLN A 45 1.98 -1.33 7.55
C GLN A 45 2.04 -2.45 8.60
N ARG A 46 2.35 -2.12 9.86
CA ARG A 46 2.37 -3.13 10.94
C ARG A 46 1.00 -3.75 11.17
N LEU A 47 -0.07 -2.96 11.10
CA LEU A 47 -1.43 -3.46 11.24
C LEU A 47 -1.78 -4.39 10.08
N MET A 48 -1.49 -3.99 8.84
CA MET A 48 -1.74 -4.80 7.65
C MET A 48 -0.95 -6.10 7.67
N THR A 49 0.33 -6.05 8.02
CA THR A 49 1.17 -7.25 8.19
C THR A 49 0.60 -8.19 9.25
N LYS A 50 0.13 -7.64 10.38
CA LYS A 50 -0.49 -8.45 11.44
C LYS A 50 -1.79 -9.10 11.00
N ILE A 51 -2.66 -8.34 10.33
CA ILE A 51 -3.95 -8.84 9.82
C ILE A 51 -3.73 -9.91 8.76
N SER A 52 -2.86 -9.65 7.80
CA SER A 52 -2.62 -10.51 6.63
C SER A 52 -1.66 -11.66 6.91
N ARG A 53 -1.08 -11.74 8.13
CA ARG A 53 -0.07 -12.74 8.50
C ARG A 53 -0.39 -14.18 8.08
N PRO A 54 -1.64 -14.68 8.17
CA PRO A 54 -1.95 -16.05 7.74
C PRO A 54 -1.81 -16.27 6.23
N LEU A 55 -1.86 -15.21 5.42
CA LEU A 55 -1.94 -15.23 3.96
C LEU A 55 -0.69 -14.66 3.27
N VAL A 56 0.08 -13.82 3.97
CA VAL A 56 1.30 -13.17 3.44
C VAL A 56 2.35 -14.21 3.07
N GLY A 57 2.99 -14.00 1.91
CA GLY A 57 3.99 -14.90 1.34
C GLY A 57 3.41 -16.14 0.66
N ARG A 58 2.17 -16.53 0.98
CA ARG A 58 1.45 -17.65 0.37
C ARG A 58 0.62 -17.18 -0.83
N ILE A 59 -0.36 -16.35 -0.58
CA ILE A 59 -1.32 -15.87 -1.58
C ILE A 59 -1.47 -14.36 -1.62
N VAL A 60 -0.92 -13.64 -0.63
CA VAL A 60 -1.09 -12.19 -0.48
C VAL A 60 0.26 -11.53 -0.27
N GLU A 61 0.47 -10.42 -0.97
CA GLU A 61 1.51 -9.45 -0.67
C GLU A 61 0.86 -8.13 -0.25
N VAL A 62 1.45 -7.47 0.74
CA VAL A 62 0.90 -6.24 1.33
C VAL A 62 1.97 -5.19 1.45
N TYR A 63 1.68 -4.02 0.94
CA TYR A 63 2.51 -2.84 1.12
C TYR A 63 1.64 -1.61 1.40
N ILE A 64 1.74 -1.10 2.63
CA ILE A 64 0.95 0.04 3.12
C ILE A 64 -0.54 -0.17 2.82
N ASP A 65 -1.09 0.51 1.81
CA ASP A 65 -2.51 0.48 1.44
C ASP A 65 -2.83 -0.52 0.31
N ASP A 66 -1.81 -1.08 -0.33
CA ASP A 66 -1.97 -1.95 -1.49
C ASP A 66 -1.90 -3.42 -1.08
N ILE A 67 -2.82 -4.21 -1.60
CA ILE A 67 -2.90 -5.66 -1.40
C ILE A 67 -2.91 -6.32 -2.77
N VAL A 68 -1.98 -7.24 -3.00
CA VAL A 68 -1.96 -8.10 -4.19
C VAL A 68 -2.33 -9.51 -3.78
N VAL A 69 -3.31 -10.07 -4.44
CA VAL A 69 -3.69 -11.49 -4.31
C VAL A 69 -3.19 -12.23 -5.54
N LYS A 70 -2.33 -13.22 -5.33
CA LYS A 70 -1.71 -14.03 -6.39
C LYS A 70 -2.23 -15.46 -6.37
N SER A 71 -2.40 -16.05 -7.54
CA SER A 71 -2.85 -17.43 -7.72
C SER A 71 -2.27 -18.03 -8.98
N LYS A 72 -2.09 -19.32 -9.00
CA LYS A 72 -1.56 -20.04 -10.17
C LYS A 72 -2.67 -20.32 -11.20
N THR A 73 -3.85 -20.68 -10.74
CA THR A 73 -5.01 -20.98 -11.59
C THR A 73 -6.15 -19.99 -11.33
N ARG A 74 -7.12 -19.98 -12.22
CA ARG A 74 -8.32 -19.13 -12.11
C ARG A 74 -9.25 -19.61 -11.00
N GLU A 75 -9.35 -20.89 -10.83
CA GLU A 75 -10.14 -21.55 -9.79
C GLU A 75 -9.57 -21.21 -8.41
N ASP A 76 -8.26 -21.40 -8.23
CA ASP A 76 -7.57 -21.03 -6.99
C ASP A 76 -7.76 -19.53 -6.69
N HIS A 77 -7.77 -18.68 -7.72
CA HIS A 77 -7.90 -17.24 -7.52
C HIS A 77 -9.22 -16.85 -6.88
N THR A 78 -10.31 -17.48 -7.28
CA THR A 78 -11.63 -17.26 -6.66
C THR A 78 -11.61 -17.65 -5.18
N HIS A 79 -11.00 -18.79 -4.86
CA HIS A 79 -10.88 -19.27 -3.48
C HIS A 79 -10.00 -18.34 -2.63
N HIS A 80 -8.85 -17.95 -3.15
CA HIS A 80 -7.95 -17.01 -2.47
C HIS A 80 -8.58 -15.64 -2.24
N LEU A 81 -9.37 -15.13 -3.19
CA LEU A 81 -10.12 -13.88 -3.01
C LEU A 81 -11.16 -14.02 -1.89
N GLN A 82 -11.86 -15.15 -1.80
CA GLN A 82 -12.81 -15.40 -0.71
C GLN A 82 -12.11 -15.39 0.65
N GLU A 83 -10.93 -16.04 0.79
CA GLU A 83 -10.15 -16.02 2.02
C GLU A 83 -9.76 -14.58 2.41
N VAL A 84 -9.28 -13.80 1.43
CA VAL A 84 -8.90 -12.40 1.66
C VAL A 84 -10.11 -11.55 2.06
N PHE A 85 -11.24 -11.66 1.36
CA PHE A 85 -12.44 -10.91 1.71
C PHE A 85 -13.00 -11.29 3.08
N HIS A 86 -12.93 -12.57 3.45
CA HIS A 86 -13.32 -13.02 4.78
C HIS A 86 -12.45 -12.38 5.87
N LEU A 87 -11.14 -12.33 5.63
CA LEU A 87 -10.18 -11.70 6.52
C LEU A 87 -10.45 -10.19 6.65
N LEU A 88 -10.59 -9.49 5.54
CA LEU A 88 -10.86 -8.05 5.52
C LEU A 88 -12.18 -7.72 6.26
N LYS A 89 -13.23 -8.50 6.00
CA LYS A 89 -14.54 -8.35 6.65
C LYS A 89 -14.43 -8.55 8.17
N ARG A 90 -13.67 -9.55 8.63
CA ARG A 90 -13.46 -9.84 10.05
C ARG A 90 -12.83 -8.65 10.79
N TYR A 91 -11.96 -7.90 10.12
CA TYR A 91 -11.31 -6.72 10.69
C TYR A 91 -12.03 -5.40 10.33
N GLY A 92 -13.23 -5.47 9.76
CA GLY A 92 -14.02 -4.28 9.42
C GLY A 92 -13.41 -3.40 8.33
N MET A 93 -12.52 -3.97 7.52
CA MET A 93 -11.88 -3.26 6.42
C MET A 93 -12.81 -3.14 5.22
N LYS A 94 -12.71 -2.02 4.51
CA LYS A 94 -13.48 -1.76 3.29
C LYS A 94 -12.52 -1.50 2.14
N LEU A 95 -12.73 -2.18 1.04
CA LEU A 95 -12.05 -1.92 -0.22
C LEU A 95 -12.73 -0.77 -0.97
N ASN A 96 -11.95 -0.03 -1.74
CA ASN A 96 -12.48 0.94 -2.68
C ASN A 96 -12.61 0.28 -4.07
N PRO A 97 -13.82 -0.03 -4.55
CA PRO A 97 -14.00 -0.74 -5.82
C PRO A 97 -13.36 -0.02 -7.01
N SER A 98 -13.36 1.33 -7.01
CA SER A 98 -12.77 2.12 -8.10
C SER A 98 -11.24 2.03 -8.19
N LYS A 99 -10.58 1.49 -7.15
CA LYS A 99 -9.13 1.26 -7.13
C LYS A 99 -8.75 -0.22 -7.16
N CYS A 100 -9.73 -1.10 -7.25
CA CYS A 100 -9.51 -2.54 -7.31
C CYS A 100 -9.58 -3.04 -8.74
N ALA A 101 -8.63 -3.87 -9.12
CA ALA A 101 -8.68 -4.66 -10.35
C ALA A 101 -8.73 -6.14 -9.97
N PHE A 102 -9.63 -6.91 -10.57
CA PHE A 102 -9.83 -8.32 -10.29
C PHE A 102 -9.68 -9.14 -11.55
N GLY A 103 -9.17 -10.37 -11.41
CA GLY A 103 -9.05 -11.33 -12.50
C GLY A 103 -8.12 -10.87 -13.62
N VAL A 104 -7.15 -10.03 -13.30
CA VAL A 104 -6.15 -9.53 -14.25
C VAL A 104 -4.93 -10.45 -14.28
N SER A 105 -4.37 -10.70 -15.46
CA SER A 105 -3.12 -11.47 -15.63
C SER A 105 -1.89 -10.61 -15.37
N VAL A 106 -2.04 -9.29 -15.35
CA VAL A 106 -0.98 -8.31 -15.13
C VAL A 106 -1.50 -7.23 -14.21
N GLY A 107 -0.74 -6.89 -13.18
CA GLY A 107 -1.09 -5.84 -12.22
C GLY A 107 0.08 -4.91 -11.92
N LYS A 108 -0.21 -3.65 -11.62
CA LYS A 108 0.80 -2.68 -11.15
C LYS A 108 0.90 -2.73 -9.63
N PHE A 109 2.10 -3.01 -9.10
CA PHE A 109 2.37 -3.05 -7.67
C PHE A 109 3.70 -2.38 -7.38
N LEU A 110 3.72 -1.41 -6.48
CA LEU A 110 4.91 -0.62 -6.13
C LEU A 110 5.60 0.07 -7.32
N GLY A 111 4.87 0.33 -8.38
CA GLY A 111 5.42 0.89 -9.61
C GLY A 111 5.94 -0.15 -10.61
N PHE A 112 6.06 -1.41 -10.21
CA PHE A 112 6.44 -2.53 -11.07
C PHE A 112 5.20 -3.20 -11.68
N MET A 113 5.41 -3.88 -12.80
CA MET A 113 4.41 -4.74 -13.42
C MET A 113 4.59 -6.16 -12.87
N VAL A 114 3.56 -6.70 -12.25
CA VAL A 114 3.54 -8.10 -11.79
C VAL A 114 2.83 -8.91 -12.87
N THR A 115 3.54 -9.84 -13.47
CA THR A 115 3.06 -10.73 -14.55
C THR A 115 3.18 -12.19 -14.12
N GLN A 116 2.73 -13.11 -14.96
CA GLN A 116 2.99 -14.56 -14.76
C GLN A 116 4.48 -14.91 -14.82
N ARG A 117 5.29 -14.09 -15.49
CA ARG A 117 6.75 -14.29 -15.62
C ARG A 117 7.51 -13.79 -14.39
N GLY A 118 6.88 -12.97 -13.58
CA GLY A 118 7.48 -12.35 -12.40
C GLY A 118 7.24 -10.85 -12.31
N ILE A 119 8.17 -10.16 -11.67
CA ILE A 119 8.15 -8.70 -11.53
C ILE A 119 8.93 -8.10 -12.70
N GLU A 120 8.27 -7.23 -13.44
CA GLU A 120 8.84 -6.53 -14.59
C GLU A 120 8.85 -5.03 -14.34
N VAL A 121 9.83 -4.33 -14.89
CA VAL A 121 9.89 -2.87 -14.83
C VAL A 121 8.76 -2.28 -15.66
N SER A 122 8.09 -1.26 -15.17
CA SER A 122 7.05 -0.59 -15.95
C SER A 122 7.67 0.28 -17.05
N LEU A 123 7.00 0.36 -18.21
CA LEU A 123 7.41 1.24 -19.30
C LEU A 123 7.57 2.70 -18.87
N ASP A 124 6.76 3.16 -17.91
CA ASP A 124 6.85 4.51 -17.36
C ASP A 124 8.18 4.74 -16.62
N GLN A 125 8.67 3.72 -15.91
CA GLN A 125 9.96 3.79 -15.22
C GLN A 125 11.12 3.77 -16.22
N ILE A 126 11.05 2.95 -17.25
CA ILE A 126 12.05 2.91 -18.33
C ILE A 126 12.10 4.29 -19.01
N LYS A 127 10.96 4.82 -19.42
CA LYS A 127 10.87 6.17 -20.03
C LYS A 127 11.44 7.24 -19.10
N ALA A 128 11.10 7.21 -17.81
CA ALA A 128 11.61 8.18 -16.84
C ALA A 128 13.13 8.17 -16.64
N VAL A 129 13.79 7.07 -17.01
CA VAL A 129 15.27 6.98 -17.04
C VAL A 129 15.80 7.40 -18.40
N MET A 130 15.20 6.92 -19.49
CA MET A 130 15.63 7.26 -20.86
C MET A 130 15.50 8.75 -21.19
N GLU A 131 14.44 9.40 -20.68
CA GLU A 131 14.17 10.81 -20.87
C GLU A 131 14.88 11.70 -19.82
N ALA A 132 15.60 11.11 -18.86
CA ALA A 132 16.32 11.89 -17.85
C ALA A 132 17.49 12.66 -18.53
N PRO A 133 17.57 13.99 -18.31
CA PRO A 133 18.69 14.76 -18.84
C PRO A 133 20.01 14.29 -18.22
N ALA A 134 21.10 14.44 -18.96
CA ALA A 134 22.43 14.11 -18.46
C ALA A 134 22.72 14.88 -17.15
N PRO A 135 23.17 14.22 -16.08
CA PRO A 135 23.38 14.84 -14.78
C PRO A 135 24.49 15.88 -14.86
N ARG A 136 24.22 17.10 -14.40
CA ARG A 136 25.15 18.23 -14.39
C ARG A 136 25.86 18.42 -13.06
N ASN A 137 25.40 17.77 -12.01
CA ASN A 137 25.98 17.86 -10.67
C ASN A 137 25.82 16.52 -9.90
N LYS A 138 26.55 16.41 -8.78
CA LYS A 138 26.58 15.22 -7.94
C LYS A 138 25.16 14.76 -7.48
N LYS A 139 24.29 15.72 -7.17
CA LYS A 139 22.93 15.42 -6.67
C LYS A 139 22.06 14.83 -7.77
N GLU A 140 22.17 15.34 -8.98
CA GLU A 140 21.46 14.78 -10.15
C GLU A 140 21.97 13.39 -10.52
N LEU A 141 23.31 13.19 -10.45
CA LEU A 141 23.92 11.88 -10.64
C LEU A 141 23.39 10.87 -9.59
N GLN A 142 23.33 11.26 -8.33
CA GLN A 142 22.78 10.40 -7.28
C GLN A 142 21.30 10.05 -7.52
N ARG A 143 20.50 11.00 -8.03
CA ARG A 143 19.10 10.74 -8.38
C ARG A 143 18.98 9.76 -9.54
N LEU A 144 19.81 9.92 -10.57
CA LEU A 144 19.80 9.01 -11.72
C LEU A 144 20.26 7.61 -11.30
N THR A 145 21.35 7.50 -10.52
CA THR A 145 21.84 6.23 -9.99
C THR A 145 20.77 5.54 -9.13
N GLY A 146 20.08 6.30 -8.27
CA GLY A 146 18.97 5.75 -7.46
C GLY A 146 17.83 5.20 -8.31
N LYS A 147 17.49 5.82 -9.43
CA LYS A 147 16.50 5.31 -10.38
C LYS A 147 16.98 4.02 -11.06
N LEU A 148 18.26 3.96 -11.48
CA LEU A 148 18.84 2.78 -12.12
C LEU A 148 18.90 1.59 -11.17
N VAL A 149 19.35 1.80 -9.93
CA VAL A 149 19.37 0.73 -8.89
C VAL A 149 17.97 0.19 -8.63
N ALA A 150 16.95 1.05 -8.62
CA ALA A 150 15.56 0.60 -8.47
C ALA A 150 15.07 -0.25 -9.67
N LEU A 151 15.66 -0.10 -10.86
CA LEU A 151 15.37 -0.94 -12.02
C LEU A 151 16.11 -2.28 -11.98
N ASP A 152 17.33 -2.29 -11.45
CA ASP A 152 18.19 -3.50 -11.39
C ASP A 152 17.74 -4.47 -10.28
N ALA A 153 17.05 -3.98 -9.27
CA ALA A 153 16.50 -4.79 -8.17
C ALA A 153 15.21 -5.56 -8.54
N SER A 154 14.81 -5.58 -9.82
CA SER A 154 13.61 -6.24 -10.35
C SER A 154 13.99 -7.50 -11.10
#